data_9fc6964a77c6620c2f825755e1143a6b
#
_entry.id   9fc6964a77c6620c2f825755e1143a6b
#
_cell.length_a   1.000
_cell.length_b   1.000
_cell.length_c   1.000
_cell.angle_alpha   90.00
_cell.angle_beta   90.00
_cell.angle_gamma   90.00
#
_symmetry.space_group_name_H-M   'P 1'
#
loop_
_entity.id
_entity.type
_entity.pdbx_description
1 polymer ?
#
loop_
_entity_poly.entity_id
_entity_poly.type
_entity_poly.pdbx_seq_one_letter_code
_entity_poly.pdbx_strand_id
1 'polypeptide(L)'
;MNAAAESRSATSRGHRNAPLTPEGRLRLCLRVDAGRPIAHVAAEAGISRRCLAKRYARWLAHGGDGLTDRSSRPIASPNRTSEDIADLVEALRRQTKYGPARLAAELQKLYGITVAPATVHRVLVRRGLSRLRDLDPPTGEQLREVVRYEHDRVGDLVHVDVKKLGGIPTGGGWRMHDRGTEAARAAKRTGPGTGKVGYTYLHTAIDDHSRLAYTEALDDEKAVTAAAFWHRSVAFFAAHDITPIRRVLTDNGSCYRSRAWAAALVVTGTKHKRTRPYTPRTNGKVERFNGTLAREWAYVRAYTSEQECRAALANFLNYYNHERPHSALGGRPPISRTSGSDYRIVFDQPPKPLDTIPQQLTFEDAVEPTS
;
A
#
# COMPACT_ATOMS: atom_id res chain seq x y z
N MET A 1 -13.72 -3.25 -44.16
CA MET A 1 -12.29 -3.53 -43.95
C MET A 1 -12.12 -4.04 -42.53
N ASN A 2 -11.83 -5.33 -42.43
CA ASN A 2 -11.77 -6.09 -41.17
C ASN A 2 -10.53 -5.75 -40.37
N ALA A 3 -10.69 -5.29 -39.14
CA ALA A 3 -9.64 -5.30 -38.14
C ALA A 3 -9.77 -6.59 -37.31
N ALA A 4 -8.88 -7.51 -37.54
CA ALA A 4 -8.80 -8.79 -36.88
C ALA A 4 -8.52 -8.60 -35.38
N ALA A 5 -9.39 -9.15 -34.55
CA ALA A 5 -9.15 -9.35 -33.15
C ALA A 5 -8.06 -10.40 -32.96
N GLU A 6 -6.85 -9.98 -32.64
CA GLU A 6 -5.79 -10.86 -32.14
C GLU A 6 -6.19 -11.42 -30.78
N SER A 7 -6.71 -12.65 -30.78
CA SER A 7 -6.90 -13.43 -29.57
C SER A 7 -5.52 -13.78 -29.01
N ARG A 8 -5.12 -13.14 -27.91
CA ARG A 8 -4.00 -13.57 -27.10
C ARG A 8 -4.27 -14.98 -26.59
N SER A 9 -3.72 -15.98 -27.25
CA SER A 9 -3.60 -17.34 -26.78
C SER A 9 -2.87 -17.31 -25.42
N ALA A 10 -3.65 -17.44 -24.33
CA ALA A 10 -3.09 -17.72 -23.01
C ALA A 10 -2.47 -19.12 -23.07
N THR A 11 -1.16 -19.19 -23.25
CA THR A 11 -0.39 -20.42 -23.08
C THR A 11 -0.65 -20.95 -21.67
N SER A 12 -1.53 -21.94 -21.57
CA SER A 12 -1.83 -22.66 -20.34
C SER A 12 -0.53 -23.30 -19.84
N ARG A 13 0.13 -22.63 -18.87
CA ARG A 13 1.24 -23.22 -18.12
C ARG A 13 0.67 -24.43 -17.38
N GLY A 14 1.20 -25.62 -17.64
CA GLY A 14 0.81 -26.85 -16.96
C GLY A 14 0.83 -26.67 -15.45
N HIS A 15 -0.01 -27.45 -14.73
CA HIS A 15 -0.09 -27.38 -13.27
C HIS A 15 1.32 -27.58 -12.69
N ARG A 16 1.70 -26.75 -11.70
CA ARG A 16 3.03 -26.74 -11.06
C ARG A 16 3.48 -28.11 -10.57
N ASN A 17 2.55 -28.96 -10.14
CA ASN A 17 2.78 -30.31 -9.65
C ASN A 17 2.40 -31.39 -10.69
N ALA A 18 2.24 -31.06 -11.96
CA ALA A 18 1.98 -32.09 -12.98
C ALA A 18 3.21 -32.98 -13.13
N PRO A 19 3.07 -34.29 -13.02
CA PRO A 19 4.21 -35.24 -13.12
C PRO A 19 4.90 -35.22 -14.48
N LEU A 20 4.22 -34.68 -15.50
CA LEU A 20 4.75 -34.54 -16.85
C LEU A 20 4.39 -33.18 -17.45
N THR A 21 5.40 -32.50 -17.97
CA THR A 21 5.19 -31.30 -18.81
C THR A 21 4.62 -31.69 -20.17
N PRO A 22 4.07 -30.76 -21.00
CA PRO A 22 3.66 -31.04 -22.37
C PRO A 22 4.76 -31.65 -23.22
N GLU A 23 6.00 -31.19 -23.05
CA GLU A 23 7.19 -31.73 -23.70
C GLU A 23 7.48 -33.19 -23.26
N GLY A 24 7.42 -33.44 -21.94
CA GLY A 24 7.57 -34.81 -21.42
C GLY A 24 6.49 -35.76 -21.96
N ARG A 25 5.24 -35.29 -22.11
CA ARG A 25 4.14 -36.04 -22.72
C ARG A 25 4.41 -36.35 -24.19
N LEU A 26 4.94 -35.39 -24.94
CA LEU A 26 5.30 -35.56 -26.34
C LEU A 26 6.36 -36.68 -26.50
N ARG A 27 7.41 -36.62 -25.70
CA ARG A 27 8.47 -37.66 -25.73
C ARG A 27 7.93 -39.06 -25.49
N LEU A 28 6.97 -39.22 -24.59
CA LEU A 28 6.34 -40.52 -24.36
C LEU A 28 5.46 -40.94 -25.53
N CYS A 29 4.71 -40.00 -26.15
CA CYS A 29 3.89 -40.30 -27.32
C CYS A 29 4.79 -40.71 -28.53
N LEU A 30 5.89 -40.05 -28.78
CA LEU A 30 6.85 -40.42 -29.85
C LEU A 30 7.46 -41.78 -29.64
N ARG A 31 7.71 -42.22 -28.40
CA ARG A 31 8.21 -43.58 -28.11
C ARG A 31 7.17 -44.65 -28.39
N VAL A 32 5.88 -44.37 -28.13
CA VAL A 32 4.78 -45.27 -28.51
C VAL A 32 4.63 -45.32 -30.03
N ASP A 33 4.71 -44.19 -30.70
CA ASP A 33 4.60 -44.06 -32.15
C ASP A 33 5.75 -44.80 -32.86
N ALA A 34 6.94 -44.83 -32.26
CA ALA A 34 8.10 -45.61 -32.71
C ALA A 34 7.94 -47.15 -32.48
N GLY A 35 6.72 -47.62 -32.14
CA GLY A 35 6.37 -49.04 -32.01
C GLY A 35 6.55 -49.63 -30.62
N ARG A 36 6.88 -48.86 -29.59
CA ARG A 36 7.00 -49.41 -28.23
C ARG A 36 5.63 -49.60 -27.59
N PRO A 37 5.37 -50.73 -26.91
CA PRO A 37 4.08 -50.96 -26.22
C PRO A 37 3.77 -49.89 -25.19
N ILE A 38 2.55 -49.37 -25.22
CA ILE A 38 2.06 -48.32 -24.27
C ILE A 38 2.31 -48.73 -22.81
N ALA A 39 2.13 -50.01 -22.48
CA ALA A 39 2.30 -50.49 -21.13
C ALA A 39 3.75 -50.33 -20.61
N HIS A 40 4.73 -50.64 -21.46
CA HIS A 40 6.15 -50.53 -21.12
C HIS A 40 6.58 -49.06 -20.97
N VAL A 41 6.20 -48.21 -21.94
CA VAL A 41 6.51 -46.78 -21.88
C VAL A 41 5.86 -46.12 -20.67
N ALA A 42 4.64 -46.51 -20.30
CA ALA A 42 3.94 -45.99 -19.10
C ALA A 42 4.64 -46.41 -17.80
N ALA A 43 5.04 -47.70 -17.69
CA ALA A 43 5.74 -48.20 -16.52
C ALA A 43 7.09 -47.50 -16.32
N GLU A 44 7.88 -47.32 -17.37
CA GLU A 44 9.16 -46.59 -17.33
C GLU A 44 8.99 -45.12 -16.92
N ALA A 45 7.87 -44.49 -17.29
CA ALA A 45 7.54 -43.11 -16.94
C ALA A 45 6.87 -42.96 -15.59
N GLY A 46 6.62 -44.07 -14.87
CA GLY A 46 5.92 -44.03 -13.55
C GLY A 46 4.48 -43.58 -13.64
N ILE A 47 3.79 -43.77 -14.79
CA ILE A 47 2.39 -43.36 -14.99
C ILE A 47 1.52 -44.57 -15.36
N SER A 48 0.20 -44.45 -15.14
CA SER A 48 -0.71 -45.52 -15.51
C SER A 48 -0.81 -45.69 -17.05
N ARG A 49 -0.93 -46.95 -17.53
CA ARG A 49 -1.19 -47.26 -18.94
C ARG A 49 -2.38 -46.46 -19.48
N ARG A 50 -3.47 -46.32 -18.72
CA ARG A 50 -4.65 -45.54 -19.10
C ARG A 50 -4.35 -44.06 -19.31
N CYS A 51 -3.49 -43.49 -18.46
CA CYS A 51 -3.07 -42.11 -18.59
C CYS A 51 -2.31 -41.88 -19.90
N LEU A 52 -1.34 -42.71 -20.21
CA LEU A 52 -0.57 -42.61 -21.45
C LEU A 52 -1.44 -42.86 -22.70
N ALA A 53 -2.27 -43.91 -22.69
CA ALA A 53 -3.18 -44.20 -23.80
C ALA A 53 -4.11 -43.03 -24.13
N LYS A 54 -4.70 -42.39 -23.10
CA LYS A 54 -5.53 -41.19 -23.28
C LYS A 54 -4.76 -40.02 -23.87
N ARG A 55 -3.51 -39.80 -23.46
CA ARG A 55 -2.67 -38.75 -23.98
C ARG A 55 -2.22 -39.03 -25.43
N TYR A 56 -1.86 -40.27 -25.72
CA TYR A 56 -1.48 -40.69 -27.05
C TYR A 56 -2.65 -40.53 -28.06
N ALA A 57 -3.83 -40.98 -27.70
CA ALA A 57 -5.02 -40.78 -28.54
C ALA A 57 -5.33 -39.27 -28.78
N ARG A 58 -5.14 -38.43 -27.79
CA ARG A 58 -5.32 -36.98 -27.93
C ARG A 58 -4.21 -36.36 -28.81
N TRP A 59 -3.00 -36.84 -28.72
CA TRP A 59 -1.89 -36.39 -29.55
C TRP A 59 -2.12 -36.78 -31.02
N LEU A 60 -2.59 -37.99 -31.29
CA LEU A 60 -2.96 -38.43 -32.65
C LEU A 60 -4.08 -37.55 -33.24
N ALA A 61 -5.03 -37.15 -32.44
CA ALA A 61 -6.19 -36.37 -32.91
C ALA A 61 -5.87 -34.87 -33.07
N HIS A 62 -4.99 -34.27 -32.27
CA HIS A 62 -4.81 -32.82 -32.13
C HIS A 62 -3.33 -32.38 -32.14
N GLY A 63 -2.39 -33.28 -32.42
CA GLY A 63 -0.96 -32.95 -32.37
C GLY A 63 -0.49 -32.44 -30.99
N GLY A 64 0.41 -31.48 -30.98
CA GLY A 64 0.96 -30.86 -29.77
C GLY A 64 -0.10 -30.22 -28.85
N ASP A 65 -1.12 -29.64 -29.42
CA ASP A 65 -2.24 -29.01 -28.65
C ASP A 65 -3.03 -30.04 -27.83
N GLY A 66 -3.08 -31.29 -28.29
CA GLY A 66 -3.66 -32.41 -27.55
C GLY A 66 -2.97 -32.74 -26.23
N LEU A 67 -1.73 -32.29 -26.06
CA LEU A 67 -0.89 -32.57 -24.90
C LEU A 67 -0.96 -31.47 -23.84
N THR A 68 -1.57 -30.33 -24.14
CA THR A 68 -1.79 -29.27 -23.16
C THR A 68 -2.84 -29.68 -22.12
N ASP A 69 -2.73 -29.08 -20.92
CA ASP A 69 -3.74 -29.33 -19.89
C ASP A 69 -5.05 -28.66 -20.24
N ARG A 70 -6.13 -29.43 -20.18
CA ARG A 70 -7.50 -28.89 -20.35
C ARG A 70 -8.04 -28.45 -18.99
N SER A 71 -8.96 -27.51 -19.01
CA SER A 71 -9.70 -27.11 -17.81
C SER A 71 -10.37 -28.33 -17.15
N SER A 72 -10.17 -28.50 -15.86
CA SER A 72 -10.86 -29.51 -15.06
C SER A 72 -12.28 -29.05 -14.62
N ARG A 73 -12.69 -27.86 -15.03
CA ARG A 73 -14.02 -27.36 -14.72
C ARG A 73 -15.08 -28.26 -15.35
N PRO A 74 -16.14 -28.63 -14.61
CA PRO A 74 -17.31 -29.30 -15.19
C PRO A 74 -17.91 -28.45 -16.33
N ILE A 75 -18.29 -29.10 -17.42
CA ILE A 75 -18.99 -28.45 -18.55
C ILE A 75 -20.38 -27.96 -18.09
N ALA A 76 -21.03 -28.75 -17.25
CA ALA A 76 -22.31 -28.40 -16.64
C ALA A 76 -22.16 -28.32 -15.12
N SER A 77 -22.88 -27.43 -14.50
CA SER A 77 -22.97 -27.26 -13.05
C SER A 77 -24.45 -27.22 -12.66
N PRO A 78 -25.05 -28.36 -12.31
CA PRO A 78 -26.49 -28.46 -12.03
C PRO A 78 -26.97 -27.51 -10.92
N ASN A 79 -26.09 -27.24 -9.95
CA ASN A 79 -26.37 -26.33 -8.82
C ASN A 79 -25.98 -24.88 -9.09
N ARG A 80 -25.75 -24.49 -10.34
CA ARG A 80 -25.48 -23.10 -10.69
C ARG A 80 -26.75 -22.28 -10.47
N THR A 81 -26.60 -21.13 -9.79
CA THR A 81 -27.66 -20.13 -9.70
C THR A 81 -28.17 -19.80 -11.11
N SER A 82 -29.48 -19.86 -11.31
CA SER A 82 -30.08 -19.53 -12.60
C SER A 82 -29.77 -18.09 -13.04
N GLU A 83 -29.82 -17.83 -14.33
CA GLU A 83 -29.54 -16.47 -14.82
C GLU A 83 -30.64 -15.51 -14.37
N ASP A 84 -31.90 -15.93 -14.25
CA ASP A 84 -33.00 -15.09 -13.72
C ASP A 84 -32.71 -14.58 -12.31
N ILE A 85 -32.24 -15.45 -11.43
CA ILE A 85 -31.81 -15.03 -10.06
C ILE A 85 -30.57 -14.12 -10.13
N ALA A 86 -29.65 -14.38 -11.04
CA ALA A 86 -28.48 -13.54 -11.23
C ALA A 86 -28.86 -12.15 -11.73
N ASP A 87 -29.86 -12.05 -12.62
CA ASP A 87 -30.41 -10.78 -13.12
C ASP A 87 -31.12 -10.00 -12.02
N LEU A 88 -31.91 -10.66 -11.18
CA LEU A 88 -32.53 -10.03 -10.02
C LEU A 88 -31.48 -9.50 -9.02
N VAL A 89 -30.43 -10.28 -8.76
CA VAL A 89 -29.30 -9.82 -7.92
C VAL A 89 -28.66 -8.58 -8.52
N GLU A 90 -28.44 -8.54 -9.82
CA GLU A 90 -27.86 -7.38 -10.50
C GLU A 90 -28.78 -6.16 -10.42
N ALA A 91 -30.07 -6.32 -10.75
CA ALA A 91 -31.06 -5.25 -10.71
C ALA A 91 -31.14 -4.62 -9.31
N LEU A 92 -31.31 -5.46 -8.28
CA LEU A 92 -31.33 -5.00 -6.89
C LEU A 92 -30.00 -4.33 -6.48
N ARG A 93 -28.86 -4.86 -6.93
CA ARG A 93 -27.55 -4.28 -6.66
C ARG A 93 -27.40 -2.88 -7.24
N ARG A 94 -27.83 -2.69 -8.47
CA ARG A 94 -27.79 -1.37 -9.14
C ARG A 94 -28.72 -0.37 -8.47
N GLN A 95 -29.94 -0.81 -8.13
CA GLN A 95 -30.96 0.03 -7.50
C GLN A 95 -30.60 0.43 -6.06
N THR A 96 -30.22 -0.54 -5.22
CA THR A 96 -30.05 -0.32 -3.77
C THR A 96 -28.63 -0.08 -3.33
N LYS A 97 -27.65 -0.46 -4.14
CA LYS A 97 -26.22 -0.48 -3.82
C LYS A 97 -25.86 -1.33 -2.57
N TYR A 98 -26.75 -2.22 -2.17
CA TYR A 98 -26.57 -3.08 -1.01
C TYR A 98 -25.48 -4.13 -1.21
N GLY A 99 -24.78 -4.50 -0.14
CA GLY A 99 -23.84 -5.61 -0.13
C GLY A 99 -24.53 -6.99 -0.14
N PRO A 100 -23.76 -8.08 -0.34
CA PRO A 100 -24.30 -9.42 -0.55
C PRO A 100 -25.29 -9.90 0.52
N ALA A 101 -25.03 -9.62 1.79
CA ALA A 101 -25.90 -10.05 2.89
C ALA A 101 -27.28 -9.35 2.85
N ARG A 102 -27.31 -8.03 2.58
CA ARG A 102 -28.56 -7.29 2.45
C ARG A 102 -29.32 -7.67 1.20
N LEU A 103 -28.62 -7.91 0.09
CA LEU A 103 -29.26 -8.40 -1.15
C LEU A 103 -29.90 -9.78 -0.96
N ALA A 104 -29.27 -10.69 -0.23
CA ALA A 104 -29.86 -11.98 0.10
C ALA A 104 -31.16 -11.82 0.93
N ALA A 105 -31.18 -10.90 1.89
CA ALA A 105 -32.36 -10.58 2.67
C ALA A 105 -33.49 -9.95 1.82
N GLU A 106 -33.15 -9.03 0.91
CA GLU A 106 -34.13 -8.42 0.01
C GLU A 106 -34.71 -9.44 -1.00
N LEU A 107 -33.89 -10.33 -1.53
CA LEU A 107 -34.34 -11.43 -2.41
C LEU A 107 -35.39 -12.31 -1.70
N GLN A 108 -35.11 -12.66 -0.44
CA GLN A 108 -36.05 -13.43 0.37
C GLN A 108 -37.35 -12.65 0.64
N LYS A 109 -37.21 -11.37 1.00
CA LYS A 109 -38.35 -10.51 1.35
C LYS A 109 -39.27 -10.21 0.15
N LEU A 110 -38.69 -9.86 -0.98
CA LEU A 110 -39.46 -9.38 -2.17
C LEU A 110 -39.91 -10.50 -3.08
N TYR A 111 -39.12 -11.56 -3.19
CA TYR A 111 -39.33 -12.64 -4.16
C TYR A 111 -39.45 -14.04 -3.55
N GLY A 112 -39.32 -14.18 -2.24
CA GLY A 112 -39.34 -15.49 -1.59
C GLY A 112 -38.11 -16.36 -1.92
N ILE A 113 -37.07 -15.78 -2.53
CA ILE A 113 -35.89 -16.52 -3.00
C ILE A 113 -34.84 -16.56 -1.92
N THR A 114 -34.54 -17.76 -1.40
CA THR A 114 -33.48 -17.98 -0.41
C THR A 114 -32.15 -18.26 -1.09
N VAL A 115 -31.20 -17.32 -0.98
CA VAL A 115 -29.86 -17.48 -1.53
C VAL A 115 -28.83 -17.08 -0.46
N ALA A 116 -27.81 -17.91 -0.29
CA ALA A 116 -26.73 -17.59 0.66
C ALA A 116 -25.95 -16.32 0.23
N PRO A 117 -25.57 -15.44 1.18
CA PRO A 117 -24.77 -14.23 0.86
C PRO A 117 -23.50 -14.51 0.06
N ALA A 118 -22.84 -15.65 0.31
CA ALA A 118 -21.66 -16.07 -0.44
C ALA A 118 -21.99 -16.38 -1.93
N THR A 119 -23.18 -16.85 -2.21
CA THR A 119 -23.64 -17.09 -3.59
C THR A 119 -23.94 -15.78 -4.29
N VAL A 120 -24.64 -14.85 -3.61
CA VAL A 120 -24.85 -13.49 -4.11
C VAL A 120 -23.51 -12.81 -4.42
N HIS A 121 -22.53 -12.90 -3.53
CA HIS A 121 -21.19 -12.35 -3.77
C HIS A 121 -20.54 -12.96 -5.03
N ARG A 122 -20.63 -14.27 -5.22
CA ARG A 122 -20.09 -14.93 -6.42
C ARG A 122 -20.79 -14.48 -7.71
N VAL A 123 -22.09 -14.22 -7.66
CA VAL A 123 -22.83 -13.62 -8.79
C VAL A 123 -22.29 -12.22 -9.08
N LEU A 124 -22.17 -11.37 -8.06
CA LEU A 124 -21.66 -9.99 -8.21
C LEU A 124 -20.24 -9.96 -8.77
N VAL A 125 -19.35 -10.87 -8.32
CA VAL A 125 -17.98 -10.97 -8.86
C VAL A 125 -18.00 -11.37 -10.33
N ARG A 126 -18.80 -12.36 -10.72
CA ARG A 126 -18.92 -12.81 -12.13
C ARG A 126 -19.43 -11.69 -13.05
N ARG A 127 -20.33 -10.84 -12.54
CA ARG A 127 -20.90 -9.72 -13.27
C ARG A 127 -20.11 -8.42 -13.16
N GLY A 128 -18.96 -8.43 -12.46
CA GLY A 128 -18.13 -7.23 -12.29
C GLY A 128 -18.74 -6.16 -11.39
N LEU A 129 -19.72 -6.51 -10.53
CA LEU A 129 -20.49 -5.59 -9.69
C LEU A 129 -20.16 -5.68 -8.20
N SER A 130 -19.03 -6.32 -7.86
CA SER A 130 -18.69 -6.57 -6.46
C SER A 130 -18.32 -5.30 -5.69
N ARG A 131 -17.74 -4.30 -6.35
CA ARG A 131 -17.33 -3.03 -5.74
C ARG A 131 -18.35 -1.93 -6.06
N LEU A 132 -18.56 -1.00 -5.12
CA LEU A 132 -19.48 0.13 -5.33
C LEU A 132 -19.10 0.99 -6.54
N ARG A 133 -17.81 1.17 -6.78
CA ARG A 133 -17.30 1.94 -7.91
C ARG A 133 -17.61 1.33 -9.28
N ASP A 134 -17.94 0.03 -9.31
CA ASP A 134 -18.26 -0.69 -10.56
C ASP A 134 -19.74 -0.58 -10.93
N LEU A 135 -20.58 0.05 -10.08
CA LEU A 135 -22.02 0.14 -10.24
C LEU A 135 -22.47 1.35 -11.03
N ASP A 136 -21.79 2.45 -10.87
CA ASP A 136 -22.11 3.68 -11.58
C ASP A 136 -21.20 3.79 -12.80
N PRO A 137 -21.74 4.08 -13.99
CA PRO A 137 -20.89 4.45 -15.11
C PRO A 137 -20.06 5.66 -14.67
N PRO A 138 -18.75 5.71 -15.03
CA PRO A 138 -17.93 6.83 -14.66
C PRO A 138 -18.60 8.10 -15.20
N THR A 139 -19.02 9.00 -14.29
CA THR A 139 -19.34 10.36 -14.70
C THR A 139 -18.07 10.98 -15.28
N GLY A 140 -18.18 11.95 -16.20
CA GLY A 140 -16.99 12.57 -16.82
C GLY A 140 -15.94 13.07 -15.84
N GLU A 141 -16.32 13.33 -14.58
CA GLU A 141 -15.40 13.67 -13.48
C GLU A 141 -14.61 12.47 -12.93
N GLN A 142 -15.18 11.27 -13.04
CA GLN A 142 -14.53 10.02 -12.59
C GLN A 142 -13.66 9.39 -13.68
N LEU A 143 -13.84 9.80 -14.94
CA LEU A 143 -12.97 9.45 -16.06
C LEU A 143 -11.65 10.21 -16.05
N ARG A 144 -11.47 11.18 -15.16
CA ARG A 144 -10.14 11.73 -14.92
C ARG A 144 -9.30 10.61 -14.34
N GLU A 145 -8.51 10.01 -15.20
CA GLU A 145 -7.39 9.18 -14.80
C GLU A 145 -6.71 9.86 -13.62
N VAL A 146 -6.55 9.14 -12.51
CA VAL A 146 -5.81 9.69 -11.37
C VAL A 146 -4.37 9.82 -11.84
N VAL A 147 -4.08 10.92 -12.52
CA VAL A 147 -2.73 11.27 -12.92
C VAL A 147 -1.95 11.40 -11.62
N ARG A 148 -1.14 10.40 -11.35
CA ARG A 148 -0.17 10.45 -10.27
C ARG A 148 0.86 11.50 -10.68
N TYR A 149 0.59 12.76 -10.30
CA TYR A 149 1.60 13.76 -10.52
C TYR A 149 2.79 13.48 -9.60
N GLU A 150 3.96 13.57 -10.16
CA GLU A 150 5.23 13.51 -9.48
C GLU A 150 6.02 14.71 -10.00
N HIS A 151 6.64 15.46 -9.12
CA HIS A 151 7.52 16.55 -9.54
C HIS A 151 8.80 15.96 -10.13
N ASP A 152 9.35 16.65 -11.14
CA ASP A 152 10.45 16.10 -11.93
C ASP A 152 11.79 16.11 -11.19
N ARG A 153 11.94 16.93 -10.14
CA ARG A 153 13.19 17.11 -9.41
C ARG A 153 13.02 17.01 -7.92
N VAL A 154 14.07 16.53 -7.24
CA VAL A 154 14.17 16.58 -5.79
C VAL A 154 14.09 18.04 -5.29
N GLY A 155 13.47 18.25 -4.14
CA GLY A 155 13.29 19.57 -3.54
C GLY A 155 12.19 20.44 -4.18
N ASP A 156 11.58 20.04 -5.30
CA ASP A 156 10.49 20.81 -5.91
C ASP A 156 9.26 20.88 -5.01
N LEU A 157 9.00 19.82 -4.26
CA LEU A 157 7.93 19.73 -3.28
C LEU A 157 8.28 18.75 -2.15
N VAL A 158 8.15 19.18 -0.91
CA VAL A 158 8.21 18.34 0.28
C VAL A 158 6.82 18.28 0.90
N HIS A 159 6.32 17.09 1.19
CA HIS A 159 5.07 16.89 1.92
C HIS A 159 5.35 16.80 3.40
N VAL A 160 4.57 17.51 4.22
CA VAL A 160 4.69 17.49 5.68
C VAL A 160 3.35 17.16 6.31
N ASP A 161 3.39 16.32 7.35
CA ASP A 161 2.21 15.88 8.10
C ASP A 161 2.57 15.50 9.54
N VAL A 162 1.59 15.55 10.44
CA VAL A 162 1.73 15.06 11.81
C VAL A 162 0.75 13.92 12.06
N LYS A 163 1.28 12.78 12.47
CA LYS A 163 0.49 11.62 12.85
C LYS A 163 0.57 11.34 14.34
N LYS A 164 -0.59 11.28 15.01
CA LYS A 164 -0.68 10.87 16.40
C LYS A 164 -0.64 9.36 16.55
N LEU A 165 0.21 8.88 17.44
CA LEU A 165 0.22 7.50 17.92
C LEU A 165 -0.07 7.48 19.41
N GLY A 166 -0.84 6.49 19.86
CA GLY A 166 -0.99 6.26 21.30
C GLY A 166 0.36 5.87 21.90
N GLY A 167 0.75 6.55 22.98
CA GLY A 167 1.98 6.25 23.69
C GLY A 167 2.00 4.83 24.27
N ILE A 168 3.18 4.28 24.46
CA ILE A 168 3.39 2.93 24.96
C ILE A 168 3.75 3.02 26.46
N PRO A 169 2.95 2.43 27.35
CA PRO A 169 3.27 2.44 28.77
C PRO A 169 4.50 1.61 29.07
N THR A 170 5.16 1.91 30.20
CA THR A 170 6.26 1.08 30.72
C THR A 170 5.79 -0.34 30.99
N GLY A 171 6.52 -1.33 30.51
CA GLY A 171 6.12 -2.73 30.53
C GLY A 171 5.22 -3.16 29.36
N GLY A 172 5.02 -2.25 28.39
CA GLY A 172 4.20 -2.50 27.20
C GLY A 172 2.70 -2.25 27.40
N GLY A 173 1.98 -2.19 26.34
CA GLY A 173 0.53 -1.95 26.34
C GLY A 173 -0.28 -3.22 26.04
N TRP A 174 -1.53 -3.06 25.63
CA TRP A 174 -2.46 -4.14 25.32
C TRP A 174 -1.93 -5.13 24.24
N ARG A 175 -0.94 -4.74 23.47
CA ARG A 175 -0.30 -5.62 22.49
C ARG A 175 0.61 -6.68 23.11
N MET A 176 1.12 -6.41 24.32
CA MET A 176 1.90 -7.37 25.10
C MET A 176 1.05 -8.20 26.05
N HIS A 177 -0.03 -7.58 26.57
CA HIS A 177 -0.81 -8.14 27.66
C HIS A 177 -2.22 -8.57 27.27
N ASP A 178 -2.57 -8.53 26.00
CA ASP A 178 -3.92 -8.72 25.45
C ASP A 178 -4.97 -7.69 25.94
N ARG A 179 -5.96 -7.44 25.08
CA ARG A 179 -7.02 -6.46 25.39
C ARG A 179 -7.90 -6.97 26.55
N GLY A 180 -8.14 -6.08 27.53
CA GLY A 180 -9.06 -6.38 28.62
C GLY A 180 -8.46 -7.07 29.83
N THR A 181 -7.18 -7.48 29.79
CA THR A 181 -6.48 -8.04 30.95
C THR A 181 -6.22 -7.01 32.04
N GLU A 182 -6.04 -7.46 33.27
CA GLU A 182 -5.68 -6.58 34.38
C GLU A 182 -4.29 -5.96 34.18
N ALA A 183 -3.33 -6.72 33.64
CA ALA A 183 -2.02 -6.23 33.27
C ALA A 183 -2.07 -5.08 32.25
N ALA A 184 -2.91 -5.20 31.22
CA ALA A 184 -3.09 -4.12 30.24
C ALA A 184 -3.79 -2.88 30.84
N ARG A 185 -4.67 -3.07 31.84
CA ARG A 185 -5.30 -1.96 32.57
C ARG A 185 -4.31 -1.28 33.54
N ALA A 186 -3.50 -2.06 34.25
CA ALA A 186 -2.46 -1.57 35.14
C ALA A 186 -1.41 -0.77 34.36
N ALA A 187 -0.92 -1.29 33.22
CA ALA A 187 0.02 -0.61 32.35
C ALA A 187 -0.48 0.77 31.87
N LYS A 188 -1.78 0.94 31.61
CA LYS A 188 -2.38 2.24 31.25
C LYS A 188 -2.33 3.28 32.39
N ARG A 189 -2.21 2.85 33.63
CA ARG A 189 -2.19 3.74 34.81
C ARG A 189 -0.77 4.23 35.14
N THR A 190 0.27 3.64 34.57
CA THR A 190 1.70 3.90 34.88
C THR A 190 2.35 4.92 33.94
N GLY A 191 1.61 5.86 33.40
CA GLY A 191 2.18 6.97 32.63
C GLY A 191 2.87 7.99 33.56
N PRO A 192 3.97 8.63 33.12
CA PRO A 192 4.67 9.62 33.94
C PRO A 192 3.76 10.81 34.29
N GLY A 193 3.65 11.12 35.55
CA GLY A 193 3.04 12.34 36.11
C GLY A 193 1.52 12.32 36.32
N THR A 194 0.70 11.88 35.39
CA THR A 194 -0.77 11.96 35.49
C THR A 194 -1.48 10.59 35.49
N GLY A 195 -0.74 9.51 35.46
CA GLY A 195 -1.29 8.15 35.37
C GLY A 195 -1.94 7.81 34.01
N LYS A 196 -1.88 8.70 33.02
CA LYS A 196 -2.39 8.46 31.67
C LYS A 196 -1.24 8.44 30.66
N VAL A 197 -1.22 7.40 29.85
CA VAL A 197 -0.30 7.34 28.72
C VAL A 197 -0.83 8.30 27.64
N GLY A 198 -0.01 9.28 27.27
CA GLY A 198 -0.33 10.31 26.30
C GLY A 198 -0.23 9.83 24.84
N TYR A 199 0.10 10.75 23.98
CA TYR A 199 0.35 10.52 22.56
C TYR A 199 1.78 10.88 22.21
N THR A 200 2.35 10.18 21.23
CA THR A 200 3.53 10.58 20.51
C THR A 200 3.12 11.16 19.17
N TYR A 201 3.72 12.25 18.78
CA TYR A 201 3.41 12.97 17.55
C TYR A 201 4.56 12.74 16.55
N LEU A 202 4.27 12.01 15.49
CA LEU A 202 5.21 11.79 14.40
C LEU A 202 5.13 12.95 13.43
N HIS A 203 6.10 13.83 13.48
CA HIS A 203 6.29 14.87 12.47
C HIS A 203 7.08 14.26 11.31
N THR A 204 6.52 14.27 10.14
CA THR A 204 7.09 13.63 8.95
C THR A 204 7.23 14.62 7.81
N ALA A 205 8.39 14.62 7.15
CA ALA A 205 8.66 15.31 5.90
C ALA A 205 9.12 14.28 4.85
N ILE A 206 8.55 14.32 3.65
CA ILE A 206 8.92 13.43 2.54
C ILE A 206 9.04 14.20 1.24
N ASP A 207 10.14 14.03 0.54
CA ASP A 207 10.32 14.62 -0.79
C ASP A 207 9.45 13.93 -1.83
N ASP A 208 8.81 14.74 -2.67
CA ASP A 208 7.86 14.28 -3.67
C ASP A 208 8.48 13.41 -4.75
N HIS A 209 9.70 13.71 -5.19
CA HIS A 209 10.38 13.00 -6.26
C HIS A 209 11.13 11.77 -5.75
N SER A 210 12.05 11.95 -4.80
CA SER A 210 12.90 10.85 -4.31
C SER A 210 12.20 9.90 -3.37
N ARG A 211 11.13 10.32 -2.68
CA ARG A 211 10.50 9.62 -1.53
C ARG A 211 11.38 9.55 -0.31
N LEU A 212 12.51 10.26 -0.29
CA LEU A 212 13.35 10.35 0.88
C LEU A 212 12.54 10.94 2.03
N ALA A 213 12.59 10.32 3.20
CA ALA A 213 11.73 10.66 4.32
C ALA A 213 12.53 10.95 5.59
N TYR A 214 12.11 11.99 6.31
CA TYR A 214 12.58 12.34 7.64
C TYR A 214 11.40 12.38 8.60
N THR A 215 11.54 11.77 9.75
CA THR A 215 10.47 11.72 10.77
C THR A 215 11.07 11.81 12.15
N GLU A 216 10.44 12.59 13.02
CA GLU A 216 10.75 12.66 14.43
C GLU A 216 9.52 12.31 15.29
N ALA A 217 9.76 11.62 16.38
CA ALA A 217 8.77 11.32 17.41
C ALA A 217 8.82 12.38 18.51
N LEU A 218 7.94 13.36 18.45
CA LEU A 218 7.90 14.52 19.34
C LEU A 218 6.74 14.44 20.33
N ASP A 219 6.74 15.31 21.33
CA ASP A 219 5.77 15.25 22.42
C ASP A 219 4.50 16.07 22.18
N ASP A 220 4.50 16.93 21.16
CA ASP A 220 3.34 17.73 20.78
C ASP A 220 3.33 18.10 19.29
N GLU A 221 2.23 18.72 18.84
CA GLU A 221 2.04 19.29 17.50
C GLU A 221 1.93 20.83 17.54
N LYS A 222 2.59 21.48 18.51
CA LYS A 222 2.56 22.94 18.61
C LYS A 222 3.30 23.61 17.46
N ALA A 223 2.96 24.87 17.25
CA ALA A 223 3.51 25.68 16.17
C ALA A 223 5.06 25.77 16.22
N VAL A 224 5.61 25.99 17.41
CA VAL A 224 7.06 26.08 17.63
C VAL A 224 7.73 24.76 17.36
N THR A 225 7.13 23.65 17.80
CA THR A 225 7.63 22.29 17.58
C THR A 225 7.64 21.96 16.09
N ALA A 226 6.58 22.29 15.36
CA ALA A 226 6.50 22.07 13.91
C ALA A 226 7.54 22.94 13.14
N ALA A 227 7.74 24.19 13.53
CA ALA A 227 8.73 25.07 12.96
C ALA A 227 10.18 24.55 13.17
N ALA A 228 10.48 24.14 14.41
CA ALA A 228 11.79 23.55 14.73
C ALA A 228 12.03 22.23 13.97
N PHE A 229 11.01 21.37 13.86
CA PHE A 229 11.05 20.17 13.02
C PHE A 229 11.34 20.51 11.55
N TRP A 230 10.72 21.57 11.00
CA TRP A 230 10.98 22.00 9.63
C TRP A 230 12.43 22.38 9.39
N HIS A 231 13.06 23.15 10.28
CA HIS A 231 14.46 23.49 10.16
C HIS A 231 15.38 22.25 10.14
N ARG A 232 15.12 21.28 11.01
CA ARG A 232 15.88 20.02 11.01
C ARG A 232 15.61 19.18 9.76
N SER A 233 14.39 19.19 9.25
CA SER A 233 14.04 18.53 7.98
C SER A 233 14.82 19.14 6.80
N VAL A 234 14.90 20.47 6.72
CA VAL A 234 15.70 21.15 5.68
C VAL A 234 17.18 20.77 5.77
N ALA A 235 17.74 20.74 6.98
CA ALA A 235 19.13 20.29 7.18
C ALA A 235 19.34 18.83 6.78
N PHE A 236 18.38 17.95 7.09
CA PHE A 236 18.40 16.55 6.64
C PHE A 236 18.39 16.44 5.12
N PHE A 237 17.50 17.17 4.44
CA PHE A 237 17.41 17.15 2.98
C PHE A 237 18.68 17.72 2.33
N ALA A 238 19.25 18.78 2.91
CA ALA A 238 20.51 19.34 2.44
C ALA A 238 21.69 18.36 2.57
N ALA A 239 21.74 17.57 3.64
CA ALA A 239 22.74 16.49 3.80
C ALA A 239 22.63 15.40 2.72
N HIS A 240 21.54 15.36 1.97
CA HIS A 240 21.31 14.48 0.82
C HIS A 240 21.27 15.21 -0.51
N ASP A 241 21.89 16.40 -0.59
CA ASP A 241 21.94 17.27 -1.78
C ASP A 241 20.56 17.72 -2.31
N ILE A 242 19.53 17.67 -1.45
CA ILE A 242 18.18 18.16 -1.77
C ILE A 242 18.05 19.60 -1.28
N THR A 243 18.61 20.53 -2.04
CA THR A 243 18.56 21.97 -1.75
C THR A 243 18.57 22.77 -3.06
N PRO A 244 17.83 23.91 -3.16
CA PRO A 244 16.86 24.44 -2.19
C PRO A 244 15.53 23.67 -2.22
N ILE A 245 14.80 23.66 -1.12
CA ILE A 245 13.42 23.17 -1.09
C ILE A 245 12.50 24.29 -1.57
N ARG A 246 11.92 24.14 -2.75
CA ARG A 246 11.11 25.20 -3.39
C ARG A 246 9.74 25.37 -2.74
N ARG A 247 9.10 24.26 -2.36
CA ARG A 247 7.72 24.27 -1.83
C ARG A 247 7.53 23.22 -0.76
N VAL A 248 6.71 23.55 0.23
CA VAL A 248 6.21 22.58 1.22
C VAL A 248 4.69 22.48 1.12
N LEU A 249 4.16 21.27 1.15
CA LEU A 249 2.74 21.00 1.18
C LEU A 249 2.36 20.43 2.54
N THR A 250 1.39 21.09 3.19
CA THR A 250 0.81 20.64 4.46
C THR A 250 -0.70 20.52 4.35
N ASP A 251 -1.31 19.92 5.32
CA ASP A 251 -2.74 20.07 5.57
C ASP A 251 -3.07 21.48 6.12
N ASN A 252 -4.31 21.65 6.62
CA ASN A 252 -4.77 22.92 7.24
C ASN A 252 -4.65 22.89 8.77
N GLY A 253 -3.79 22.05 9.34
CA GLY A 253 -3.52 21.99 10.77
C GLY A 253 -3.17 23.36 11.38
N SER A 254 -3.54 23.58 12.63
CA SER A 254 -3.33 24.87 13.31
C SER A 254 -1.85 25.25 13.40
N CYS A 255 -0.96 24.28 13.60
CA CYS A 255 0.49 24.50 13.65
C CYS A 255 1.03 25.10 12.34
N TYR A 256 0.52 24.66 11.19
CA TYR A 256 0.94 25.12 9.86
C TYR A 256 0.30 26.45 9.43
N ARG A 257 -0.67 26.96 10.19
CA ARG A 257 -1.29 28.27 9.98
C ARG A 257 -0.69 29.35 10.87
N SER A 258 0.27 29.00 11.70
CA SER A 258 0.86 29.86 12.70
C SER A 258 1.89 30.83 12.11
N ARG A 259 2.16 31.92 12.83
CA ARG A 259 3.25 32.86 12.51
C ARG A 259 4.62 32.19 12.61
N ALA A 260 4.84 31.33 13.60
CA ALA A 260 6.10 30.60 13.77
C ALA A 260 6.43 29.72 12.54
N TRP A 261 5.41 29.01 12.02
CA TRP A 261 5.59 28.23 10.78
C TRP A 261 5.91 29.13 9.59
N ALA A 262 5.18 30.22 9.42
CA ALA A 262 5.43 31.17 8.34
C ALA A 262 6.84 31.76 8.40
N ALA A 263 7.30 32.15 9.59
CA ALA A 263 8.68 32.64 9.78
C ALA A 263 9.73 31.58 9.42
N ALA A 264 9.54 30.33 9.84
CA ALA A 264 10.46 29.24 9.49
C ALA A 264 10.55 29.02 7.98
N LEU A 265 9.44 29.20 7.23
CA LEU A 265 9.44 29.10 5.78
C LEU A 265 10.14 30.28 5.09
N VAL A 266 10.01 31.47 5.63
CA VAL A 266 10.75 32.65 5.14
C VAL A 266 12.24 32.43 5.28
N VAL A 267 12.72 32.00 6.45
CA VAL A 267 14.13 31.71 6.70
C VAL A 267 14.70 30.68 5.73
N THR A 268 13.91 29.66 5.38
CA THR A 268 14.34 28.59 4.47
C THR A 268 14.06 28.89 2.99
N GLY A 269 13.48 30.05 2.66
CA GLY A 269 13.12 30.44 1.30
C GLY A 269 12.06 29.54 0.64
N THR A 270 11.28 28.83 1.43
CA THR A 270 10.33 27.81 0.96
C THR A 270 8.92 28.36 0.81
N LYS A 271 8.28 28.14 -0.34
CA LYS A 271 6.88 28.56 -0.57
C LYS A 271 5.90 27.57 0.06
N HIS A 272 4.95 28.09 0.85
CA HIS A 272 3.91 27.26 1.46
C HIS A 272 2.78 26.94 0.49
N LYS A 273 2.41 25.66 0.39
CA LYS A 273 1.18 25.18 -0.22
C LYS A 273 0.36 24.44 0.84
N ARG A 274 -0.96 24.61 0.82
CA ARG A 274 -1.88 23.90 1.68
C ARG A 274 -2.85 23.06 0.84
N THR A 275 -3.26 21.93 1.36
CA THR A 275 -4.30 21.12 0.72
C THR A 275 -5.61 21.91 0.65
N ARG A 276 -6.36 21.73 -0.43
CA ARG A 276 -7.71 22.29 -0.51
C ARG A 276 -8.63 21.59 0.49
N PRO A 277 -9.57 22.30 1.12
CA PRO A 277 -10.57 21.67 1.97
C PRO A 277 -11.25 20.51 1.22
N TYR A 278 -11.53 19.43 1.92
CA TYR A 278 -12.18 18.21 1.39
C TYR A 278 -11.46 17.49 0.23
N THR A 279 -10.19 17.81 -0.04
CA THR A 279 -9.36 17.12 -1.04
C THR A 279 -8.10 16.49 -0.41
N PRO A 280 -8.24 15.49 0.47
CA PRO A 280 -7.09 14.89 1.17
C PRO A 280 -6.10 14.20 0.23
N ARG A 281 -6.51 13.84 -0.99
CA ARG A 281 -5.69 13.13 -1.98
C ARG A 281 -4.39 13.86 -2.37
N THR A 282 -4.29 15.16 -2.12
CA THR A 282 -3.09 15.94 -2.46
C THR A 282 -1.90 15.66 -1.55
N ASN A 283 -2.12 15.22 -0.29
CA ASN A 283 -1.05 14.85 0.66
C ASN A 283 -0.80 13.32 0.72
N GLY A 284 -1.28 12.59 -0.28
CA GLY A 284 -1.28 11.13 -0.30
C GLY A 284 0.10 10.46 -0.20
N LYS A 285 1.20 11.18 -0.46
CA LYS A 285 2.56 10.61 -0.36
C LYS A 285 2.99 10.45 1.09
N VAL A 286 2.81 11.49 1.91
CA VAL A 286 3.10 11.42 3.35
C VAL A 286 2.11 10.51 4.08
N GLU A 287 0.82 10.52 3.68
CA GLU A 287 -0.17 9.60 4.24
C GLU A 287 0.22 8.13 3.97
N ARG A 288 0.68 7.83 2.75
CA ARG A 288 1.15 6.49 2.40
C ARG A 288 2.40 6.10 3.18
N PHE A 289 3.33 7.03 3.37
CA PHE A 289 4.51 6.82 4.19
C PHE A 289 4.13 6.60 5.66
N ASN A 290 3.21 7.38 6.22
CA ASN A 290 2.68 7.19 7.56
C ASN A 290 2.01 5.81 7.73
N GLY A 291 1.38 5.29 6.67
CA GLY A 291 0.88 3.91 6.63
C GLY A 291 2.00 2.87 6.65
N THR A 292 3.14 3.15 6.03
CA THR A 292 4.34 2.30 6.06
C THR A 292 5.00 2.33 7.44
N LEU A 293 5.21 3.53 8.00
CA LEU A 293 5.67 3.72 9.39
C LEU A 293 4.85 2.90 10.39
N ALA A 294 3.52 2.98 10.27
CA ALA A 294 2.63 2.24 11.17
C ALA A 294 2.85 0.72 11.08
N ARG A 295 2.94 0.17 9.87
CA ARG A 295 3.06 -1.28 9.67
C ARG A 295 4.45 -1.83 9.92
N GLU A 296 5.48 -1.11 9.49
CA GLU A 296 6.84 -1.65 9.42
C GLU A 296 7.73 -1.19 10.59
N TRP A 297 7.27 -0.20 11.38
CA TRP A 297 7.94 0.26 12.59
C TRP A 297 7.01 0.24 13.81
N ALA A 298 5.99 1.11 13.89
CA ALA A 298 5.22 1.31 15.11
C ALA A 298 4.46 0.06 15.59
N TYR A 299 4.03 -0.78 14.64
CA TYR A 299 3.22 -1.96 14.91
C TYR A 299 3.83 -3.26 14.41
N VAL A 300 5.07 -3.26 13.97
CA VAL A 300 5.78 -4.48 13.52
C VAL A 300 5.95 -5.50 14.63
N ARG A 301 6.15 -5.02 15.85
CA ARG A 301 6.24 -5.83 17.07
C ARG A 301 5.60 -5.10 18.25
N ALA A 302 5.44 -5.78 19.37
CA ALA A 302 5.09 -5.16 20.63
C ALA A 302 6.36 -4.59 21.27
N TYR A 303 6.35 -3.28 21.58
CA TYR A 303 7.44 -2.62 22.31
C TYR A 303 7.13 -2.60 23.81
N THR A 304 8.15 -2.69 24.64
CA THR A 304 8.04 -2.68 26.10
C THR A 304 7.91 -1.28 26.68
N SER A 305 8.29 -0.26 25.90
CA SER A 305 8.22 1.15 26.31
C SER A 305 8.18 2.08 25.11
N GLU A 306 7.75 3.31 25.35
CA GLU A 306 7.82 4.40 24.36
C GLU A 306 9.26 4.69 23.95
N GLN A 307 10.21 4.65 24.91
CA GLN A 307 11.61 4.90 24.64
C GLN A 307 12.20 3.86 23.68
N GLU A 308 11.88 2.58 23.88
CA GLU A 308 12.32 1.51 22.97
C GLU A 308 11.76 1.71 21.55
N CYS A 309 10.48 2.10 21.45
CA CYS A 309 9.86 2.38 20.17
C CYS A 309 10.54 3.55 19.45
N ARG A 310 10.77 4.67 20.16
CA ARG A 310 11.45 5.85 19.61
C ARG A 310 12.89 5.53 19.19
N ALA A 311 13.63 4.78 19.98
CA ALA A 311 15.00 4.36 19.66
C ALA A 311 15.08 3.54 18.36
N ALA A 312 14.06 2.74 18.07
CA ALA A 312 13.99 1.95 16.84
C ALA A 312 13.66 2.79 15.58
N LEU A 313 13.24 4.05 15.73
CA LEU A 313 12.80 4.88 14.61
C LEU A 313 13.95 5.23 13.65
N ALA A 314 15.10 5.60 14.18
CA ALA A 314 16.29 5.94 13.37
C ALA A 314 16.71 4.77 12.47
N ASN A 315 16.78 3.56 13.01
CA ASN A 315 17.12 2.37 12.26
C ASN A 315 16.10 2.09 11.15
N PHE A 316 14.80 2.24 11.45
CA PHE A 316 13.76 2.08 10.44
C PHE A 316 13.87 3.13 9.31
N LEU A 317 14.11 4.39 9.64
CA LEU A 317 14.23 5.46 8.64
C LEU A 317 15.48 5.26 7.76
N ASN A 318 16.58 4.84 8.35
CA ASN A 318 17.80 4.50 7.60
C ASN A 318 17.55 3.32 6.66
N TYR A 319 16.90 2.24 7.12
CA TYR A 319 16.48 1.14 6.26
C TYR A 319 15.53 1.62 5.15
N TYR A 320 14.49 2.40 5.48
CA TYR A 320 13.53 2.91 4.51
C TYR A 320 14.21 3.73 3.41
N ASN A 321 15.11 4.64 3.79
CA ASN A 321 15.74 5.57 2.87
C ASN A 321 16.82 4.91 1.99
N HIS A 322 17.57 3.96 2.52
CA HIS A 322 18.77 3.45 1.86
C HIS A 322 18.65 2.01 1.34
N GLU A 323 17.73 1.21 1.86
CA GLU A 323 17.70 -0.23 1.58
C GLU A 323 16.34 -0.73 1.11
N ARG A 324 15.26 -0.14 1.64
CA ARG A 324 13.91 -0.65 1.39
C ARG A 324 13.50 -0.53 -0.09
N PRO A 325 13.13 -1.64 -0.76
CA PRO A 325 12.63 -1.59 -2.13
C PRO A 325 11.32 -0.79 -2.23
N HIS A 326 11.27 0.18 -3.13
CA HIS A 326 10.09 1.04 -3.31
C HIS A 326 9.45 0.81 -4.68
N SER A 327 8.19 0.37 -4.70
CA SER A 327 7.49 0.00 -5.95
C SER A 327 7.38 1.15 -6.96
N ALA A 328 7.21 2.40 -6.49
CA ALA A 328 7.17 3.58 -7.37
C ALA A 328 8.54 3.97 -7.94
N LEU A 329 9.64 3.39 -7.41
CA LEU A 329 11.01 3.65 -7.83
C LEU A 329 11.62 2.44 -8.56
N GLY A 330 10.77 1.56 -9.09
CA GLY A 330 11.24 0.36 -9.79
C GLY A 330 11.96 -0.64 -8.89
N GLY A 331 11.58 -0.70 -7.60
CA GLY A 331 12.20 -1.58 -6.61
C GLY A 331 13.48 -1.04 -6.00
N ARG A 332 13.89 0.18 -6.33
CA ARG A 332 15.08 0.83 -5.74
C ARG A 332 14.70 1.62 -4.48
N PRO A 333 15.65 1.85 -3.55
CA PRO A 333 15.39 2.66 -2.36
C PRO A 333 15.33 4.16 -2.69
N PRO A 334 14.72 5.00 -1.82
CA PRO A 334 14.61 6.45 -2.00
C PRO A 334 15.92 7.17 -2.32
N ILE A 335 17.01 6.80 -1.65
CA ILE A 335 18.35 7.39 -1.87
C ILE A 335 18.84 7.28 -3.32
N SER A 336 18.35 6.29 -4.07
CA SER A 336 18.75 6.09 -5.47
C SER A 336 18.34 7.22 -6.42
N ARG A 337 17.51 8.15 -5.97
CA ARG A 337 17.09 9.34 -6.70
C ARG A 337 17.72 10.64 -6.20
N THR A 338 18.70 10.55 -5.33
CA THR A 338 19.53 11.66 -4.86
C THR A 338 20.96 11.47 -5.33
N SER A 339 21.86 12.38 -5.00
CA SER A 339 23.30 12.30 -5.37
C SER A 339 24.07 11.21 -4.62
N GLY A 340 23.41 10.40 -3.78
CA GLY A 340 24.04 9.25 -3.13
C GLY A 340 24.80 9.58 -1.85
N SER A 341 24.24 10.42 -0.98
CA SER A 341 24.80 10.71 0.34
C SER A 341 24.80 9.48 1.25
N ASP A 342 25.91 9.28 1.96
CA ASP A 342 26.04 8.24 3.00
C ASP A 342 25.51 8.69 4.38
N TYR A 343 24.92 9.88 4.46
CA TYR A 343 24.36 10.38 5.70
C TYR A 343 23.27 9.44 6.26
N ARG A 344 23.41 9.13 7.56
CA ARG A 344 22.46 8.30 8.31
C ARG A 344 21.81 9.12 9.42
N ILE A 345 20.55 8.89 9.65
CA ILE A 345 19.82 9.55 10.74
C ILE A 345 20.29 8.99 12.08
N VAL A 346 20.73 9.90 12.96
CA VAL A 346 21.05 9.65 14.36
C VAL A 346 20.40 10.76 15.18
N PHE A 347 19.40 10.44 16.00
CA PHE A 347 18.62 11.48 16.72
C PHE A 347 19.41 12.16 17.84
N ASP A 348 20.44 11.52 18.38
CA ASP A 348 21.33 12.12 19.37
C ASP A 348 22.32 13.14 18.75
N GLN A 349 22.42 13.14 17.43
CA GLN A 349 23.22 14.08 16.65
C GLN A 349 22.37 14.60 15.49
N PRO A 350 21.48 15.58 15.72
CA PRO A 350 20.67 16.17 14.64
C PRO A 350 21.58 16.76 13.56
N PRO A 351 21.15 16.78 12.29
CA PRO A 351 21.91 17.37 11.20
C PRO A 351 22.33 18.80 11.57
N LYS A 352 23.61 19.12 11.34
CA LYS A 352 24.09 20.49 11.58
C LYS A 352 23.26 21.45 10.71
N PRO A 353 22.78 22.56 11.29
CA PRO A 353 22.14 23.61 10.49
C PRO A 353 23.10 24.06 9.38
N LEU A 354 22.56 24.40 8.23
CA LEU A 354 23.35 25.03 7.15
C LEU A 354 23.94 26.33 7.69
N ASP A 355 25.24 26.55 7.51
CA ASP A 355 25.97 27.74 7.98
C ASP A 355 25.42 29.08 7.44
N THR A 356 24.51 29.01 6.48
CA THR A 356 23.81 30.15 5.85
C THR A 356 22.49 30.53 6.52
N ILE A 357 22.04 29.82 7.54
CA ILE A 357 20.85 30.24 8.31
C ILE A 357 21.33 31.26 9.35
N PRO A 358 20.89 32.53 9.28
CA PRO A 358 21.25 33.52 10.29
C PRO A 358 20.81 33.02 11.67
N GLN A 359 21.77 32.84 12.60
CA GLN A 359 21.52 32.29 13.93
C GLN A 359 20.70 33.19 14.84
N GLN A 360 20.33 34.38 14.42
CA GLN A 360 19.58 35.35 15.25
C GLN A 360 18.58 36.16 14.41
N LEU A 361 17.36 35.68 14.36
CA LEU A 361 16.21 36.57 14.42
C LEU A 361 15.52 36.27 15.73
N THR A 362 15.83 37.06 16.76
CA THR A 362 15.07 37.11 17.98
C THR A 362 13.69 37.64 17.68
N PHE A 363 12.71 37.30 18.50
CA PHE A 363 11.29 37.62 18.32
C PHE A 363 11.02 39.15 18.25
N GLU A 364 12.03 39.98 18.58
CA GLU A 364 11.99 41.44 18.58
C GLU A 364 12.24 42.05 17.20
N ASP A 365 12.96 41.36 16.32
CA ASP A 365 13.31 41.92 14.97
C ASP A 365 12.19 41.75 13.94
N ALA A 366 11.08 41.12 14.27
CA ALA A 366 9.95 40.88 13.36
C ALA A 366 8.80 41.90 13.54
N VAL A 367 8.95 42.90 14.38
CA VAL A 367 7.92 43.93 14.67
C VAL A 367 8.50 45.31 14.39
N GLU A 368 8.66 45.69 13.15
CA GLU A 368 8.58 47.13 12.79
C GLU A 368 7.20 47.43 12.22
N PRO A 369 6.50 48.40 12.77
CA PRO A 369 5.22 48.87 12.24
C PRO A 369 5.49 49.74 11.01
N THR A 370 5.01 49.31 9.87
CA THR A 370 4.89 50.20 8.71
C THR A 370 3.93 51.33 9.05
N SER A 371 4.47 52.54 9.04
CA SER A 371 3.76 53.82 9.05
C SER A 371 2.90 53.97 7.80
#